data_e45dbe1cc7bdf6bb6f42304fe417a44a
#
_entry.id   e45dbe1cc7bdf6bb6f42304fe417a44a
#
_cell.length_a   1.000
_cell.length_b   1.000
_cell.length_c   1.000
_cell.angle_alpha   90.00
_cell.angle_beta   90.00
_cell.angle_gamma   90.00
#
_symmetry.space_group_name_H-M   'P 1'
#
loop_
_entity.id
_entity.type
_entity.pdbx_description
1 polymer ?
#
loop_
_entity_poly.entity_id
_entity_poly.type
_entity_poly.pdbx_seq_one_letter_code
_entity_poly.pdbx_strand_id
1 'polypeptide(L)'
;MVKSVNEEGAETAYAYDENGNGYGGGNNDVATAIALGQRATQYGMKVCIDFHYSDFWADPKKQFVPKAWQGMNIEEKADALYNYTLDSLTQILEAGVNVGMVQIGNEINNGMSGETDVANVRKLLTAGSKAVRKAAADSGKDILVAVHYTNIDDMKKLDTLLTGLQVKEIDYDIVGLSFYPYWHGTMDDLKNAIIHIRDTYDKKVYVAENAYCYTAEDGDGTSNSVEGTGDLAEGYSASVQGQANEVRDVCAAANEAGAEGIFYWEGTWIPVGPADADNSAIWEKYGSGWA
;
A
#
# COMPACT_ATOMS: atom_id res chain seq x y z
N MET A 1 10.21 2.24 1.75
CA MET A 1 10.34 3.72 1.80
C MET A 1 11.79 4.13 1.55
N VAL A 2 12.02 5.30 0.99
CA VAL A 2 13.36 5.80 0.65
C VAL A 2 13.95 6.50 1.89
N LYS A 3 15.05 5.99 2.43
CA LYS A 3 15.73 6.63 3.58
C LYS A 3 16.47 7.89 3.17
N SER A 4 16.36 8.93 4.00
CA SER A 4 17.17 10.14 3.92
C SER A 4 18.18 10.18 5.06
N VAL A 5 19.38 10.64 4.76
CA VAL A 5 20.43 10.88 5.76
C VAL A 5 20.88 12.34 5.68
N ASN A 6 21.28 12.91 6.81
CA ASN A 6 21.89 14.23 6.83
C ASN A 6 23.37 14.18 6.39
N GLU A 7 24.03 15.36 6.34
CA GLU A 7 25.45 15.47 5.93
C GLU A 7 26.41 14.70 6.85
N GLU A 8 26.01 14.44 8.10
CA GLU A 8 26.78 13.67 9.08
C GLU A 8 26.51 12.15 9.00
N GLY A 9 25.64 11.72 8.08
CA GLY A 9 25.27 10.32 7.92
C GLY A 9 24.20 9.81 8.90
N ALA A 10 23.64 10.69 9.74
CA ALA A 10 22.53 10.34 10.62
C ALA A 10 21.21 10.29 9.86
N GLU A 11 20.36 9.33 10.19
CA GLU A 11 19.01 9.24 9.64
C GLU A 11 18.18 10.46 10.05
N THR A 12 17.47 11.06 9.09
CA THR A 12 16.58 12.20 9.31
C THR A 12 15.13 11.76 9.18
N ALA A 13 14.19 12.64 9.56
CA ALA A 13 12.78 12.39 9.32
C ALA A 13 12.52 12.11 7.83
N TYR A 14 11.63 11.15 7.55
CA TYR A 14 11.37 10.63 6.20
C TYR A 14 10.49 11.56 5.39
N ALA A 15 9.52 12.21 6.02
CA ALA A 15 8.67 13.22 5.43
C ALA A 15 8.45 14.37 6.44
N TYR A 16 7.87 15.48 6.00
CA TYR A 16 7.54 16.62 6.84
C TYR A 16 6.12 17.08 6.57
N ASP A 17 5.45 17.56 7.63
CA ASP A 17 4.19 18.25 7.51
C ASP A 17 4.36 19.65 6.87
N GLU A 18 3.26 20.37 6.68
CA GLU A 18 3.23 21.73 6.15
C GLU A 18 4.00 22.76 6.99
N ASN A 19 4.25 22.45 8.28
CA ASN A 19 5.00 23.28 9.22
C ASN A 19 6.47 22.90 9.32
N GLY A 20 6.91 21.88 8.58
CA GLY A 20 8.27 21.37 8.59
C GLY A 20 8.59 20.40 9.74
N ASN A 21 7.59 19.90 10.44
CA ASN A 21 7.78 18.82 11.43
C ASN A 21 7.97 17.49 10.72
N GLY A 22 8.93 16.70 11.16
CA GLY A 22 9.17 15.38 10.59
C GLY A 22 8.12 14.37 11.05
N TYR A 23 7.59 13.59 10.11
CA TYR A 23 6.83 12.37 10.44
C TYR A 23 7.79 11.28 10.91
N GLY A 24 7.35 10.51 11.91
CA GLY A 24 8.06 9.32 12.39
C GLY A 24 7.93 8.12 11.45
N GLY A 25 8.25 6.96 11.95
CA GLY A 25 8.08 5.69 11.25
C GLY A 25 9.40 5.08 10.79
N GLY A 26 9.93 5.36 9.74
CA GLY A 26 11.27 4.95 9.26
C GLY A 26 11.68 3.49 9.32
N ASN A 27 10.80 2.60 9.72
CA ASN A 27 11.10 1.19 9.91
C ASN A 27 10.69 0.31 8.71
N ASN A 28 10.09 0.90 7.67
CA ASN A 28 9.65 0.19 6.47
C ASN A 28 10.65 0.37 5.33
N ASP A 29 11.90 0.04 5.61
CA ASP A 29 13.01 0.06 4.66
C ASP A 29 13.33 -1.33 4.11
N VAL A 30 14.29 -1.39 3.18
CA VAL A 30 14.74 -2.64 2.55
C VAL A 30 15.25 -3.65 3.57
N ALA A 31 15.97 -3.21 4.61
CA ALA A 31 16.51 -4.10 5.62
C ALA A 31 15.38 -4.76 6.44
N THR A 32 14.37 -3.99 6.81
CA THR A 32 13.18 -4.52 7.50
C THR A 32 12.38 -5.45 6.58
N ALA A 33 12.19 -5.07 5.30
CA ALA A 33 11.53 -5.93 4.31
C ALA A 33 12.26 -7.27 4.14
N ILE A 34 13.59 -7.28 4.13
CA ILE A 34 14.40 -8.50 4.10
C ILE A 34 14.14 -9.34 5.34
N ALA A 35 14.26 -8.75 6.54
CA ALA A 35 14.11 -9.48 7.79
C ALA A 35 12.73 -10.13 7.94
N LEU A 36 11.66 -9.39 7.64
CA LEU A 36 10.30 -9.91 7.66
C LEU A 36 10.04 -10.91 6.54
N GLY A 37 10.52 -10.61 5.33
CA GLY A 37 10.37 -11.47 4.16
C GLY A 37 11.06 -12.83 4.33
N GLN A 38 12.24 -12.88 4.94
CA GLN A 38 12.92 -14.14 5.28
C GLN A 38 12.11 -14.96 6.29
N ARG A 39 11.54 -14.31 7.31
CA ARG A 39 10.68 -15.01 8.28
C ARG A 39 9.43 -15.56 7.60
N ALA A 40 8.74 -14.79 6.77
CA ALA A 40 7.58 -15.27 6.00
C ALA A 40 7.96 -16.44 5.08
N THR A 41 9.09 -16.36 4.41
CA THR A 41 9.61 -17.41 3.52
C THR A 41 9.87 -18.73 4.26
N GLN A 42 10.38 -18.69 5.50
CA GLN A 42 10.58 -19.89 6.32
C GLN A 42 9.28 -20.63 6.60
N TYR A 43 8.15 -19.95 6.61
CA TYR A 43 6.81 -20.55 6.75
C TYR A 43 6.16 -20.91 5.42
N GLY A 44 6.91 -20.86 4.32
CA GLY A 44 6.40 -21.20 2.98
C GLY A 44 5.54 -20.12 2.32
N MET A 45 5.49 -18.93 2.88
CA MET A 45 4.71 -17.82 2.33
C MET A 45 5.42 -17.19 1.13
N LYS A 46 4.65 -16.75 0.15
CA LYS A 46 5.10 -15.77 -0.85
C LYS A 46 4.90 -14.37 -0.29
N VAL A 47 5.83 -13.47 -0.61
CA VAL A 47 5.83 -12.10 -0.12
C VAL A 47 5.40 -11.15 -1.23
N CYS A 48 4.51 -10.22 -0.93
CA CYS A 48 4.26 -9.03 -1.73
C CYS A 48 5.15 -7.90 -1.20
N ILE A 49 5.95 -7.30 -2.08
CA ILE A 49 6.72 -6.10 -1.77
C ILE A 49 5.96 -4.90 -2.27
N ASP A 50 5.59 -3.99 -1.36
CA ASP A 50 4.87 -2.77 -1.68
C ASP A 50 5.82 -1.57 -1.64
N PHE A 51 6.00 -0.93 -2.80
CA PHE A 51 6.79 0.28 -2.92
C PHE A 51 5.92 1.54 -2.84
N HIS A 52 5.98 2.26 -1.73
CA HIS A 52 5.28 3.54 -1.58
C HIS A 52 5.92 4.68 -2.38
N TYR A 53 7.21 4.57 -2.74
CA TYR A 53 7.99 5.62 -3.41
C TYR A 53 7.85 6.99 -2.75
N SER A 54 7.87 6.97 -1.45
CA SER A 54 7.79 8.11 -0.54
C SER A 54 8.68 7.84 0.67
N ASP A 55 9.05 8.88 1.39
CA ASP A 55 9.78 8.75 2.67
C ASP A 55 8.83 8.42 3.83
N PHE A 56 7.54 8.45 3.58
CA PHE A 56 6.49 8.12 4.54
C PHE A 56 5.39 7.29 3.87
N TRP A 57 4.42 6.82 4.63
CA TRP A 57 3.25 6.11 4.12
C TRP A 57 2.55 6.92 3.04
N ALA A 58 2.40 6.33 1.86
CA ALA A 58 1.64 6.94 0.78
C ALA A 58 0.17 6.52 0.86
N ASP A 59 -0.71 7.48 0.70
CA ASP A 59 -2.15 7.30 0.53
C ASP A 59 -2.65 8.31 -0.53
N PRO A 60 -3.94 8.34 -0.92
CA PRO A 60 -4.41 9.24 -1.95
C PRO A 60 -4.21 10.73 -1.68
N LYS A 61 -3.96 11.12 -0.42
CA LYS A 61 -3.69 12.51 0.00
C LYS A 61 -2.21 12.78 0.27
N LYS A 62 -1.39 11.72 0.41
CA LYS A 62 0.01 11.81 0.82
C LYS A 62 0.94 11.09 -0.15
N GLN A 63 0.98 11.56 -1.36
CA GLN A 63 1.91 11.11 -2.40
C GLN A 63 3.16 11.99 -2.42
N PHE A 64 3.88 12.06 -1.27
CA PHE A 64 5.04 12.93 -1.12
C PHE A 64 6.21 12.48 -1.98
N VAL A 65 6.90 13.45 -2.58
CA VAL A 65 8.16 13.18 -3.26
C VAL A 65 9.23 12.83 -2.22
N PRO A 66 10.01 11.76 -2.38
CA PRO A 66 11.14 11.47 -1.52
C PRO A 66 12.14 12.63 -1.50
N LYS A 67 12.74 12.94 -0.35
CA LYS A 67 13.77 13.98 -0.23
C LYS A 67 14.90 13.78 -1.23
N ALA A 68 15.32 12.53 -1.42
CA ALA A 68 16.37 12.19 -2.38
C ALA A 68 16.03 12.55 -3.84
N TRP A 69 14.73 12.74 -4.15
CA TRP A 69 14.24 13.03 -5.50
C TRP A 69 13.68 14.45 -5.65
N GLN A 70 13.82 15.28 -4.62
CA GLN A 70 13.40 16.68 -4.69
C GLN A 70 14.21 17.44 -5.75
N GLY A 71 13.49 18.26 -6.54
CA GLY A 71 14.10 19.03 -7.63
C GLY A 71 14.39 18.26 -8.92
N MET A 72 14.20 16.94 -8.93
CA MET A 72 14.32 16.14 -10.16
C MET A 72 13.16 16.43 -11.13
N ASN A 73 13.48 16.51 -12.41
CA ASN A 73 12.46 16.47 -13.46
C ASN A 73 11.90 15.05 -13.60
N ILE A 74 10.86 14.89 -14.40
CA ILE A 74 10.15 13.60 -14.49
C ILE A 74 11.02 12.47 -15.06
N GLU A 75 11.93 12.74 -15.97
CA GLU A 75 12.82 11.72 -16.54
C GLU A 75 13.84 11.28 -15.48
N GLU A 76 14.45 12.22 -14.78
CA GLU A 76 15.37 11.93 -13.66
C GLU A 76 14.67 11.16 -12.55
N LYS A 77 13.43 11.53 -12.23
CA LYS A 77 12.63 10.82 -11.21
C LYS A 77 12.27 9.40 -11.65
N ALA A 78 11.92 9.21 -12.92
CA ALA A 78 11.67 7.87 -13.47
C ALA A 78 12.91 6.97 -13.43
N ASP A 79 14.08 7.51 -13.76
CA ASP A 79 15.36 6.81 -13.65
C ASP A 79 15.71 6.47 -12.20
N ALA A 80 15.51 7.42 -11.28
CA ALA A 80 15.72 7.20 -9.85
C ALA A 80 14.78 6.10 -9.30
N LEU A 81 13.51 6.12 -9.70
CA LEU A 81 12.53 5.10 -9.31
C LEU A 81 12.90 3.72 -9.86
N TYR A 82 13.30 3.65 -11.13
CA TYR A 82 13.76 2.41 -11.74
C TYR A 82 14.94 1.81 -10.96
N ASN A 83 15.97 2.62 -10.72
CA ASN A 83 17.18 2.17 -10.03
C ASN A 83 16.87 1.73 -8.59
N TYR A 84 16.10 2.55 -7.84
CA TYR A 84 15.70 2.21 -6.48
C TYR A 84 14.92 0.89 -6.41
N THR A 85 13.97 0.69 -7.33
CA THR A 85 13.17 -0.54 -7.40
C THR A 85 14.05 -1.75 -7.71
N LEU A 86 14.92 -1.63 -8.73
CA LEU A 86 15.81 -2.72 -9.13
C LEU A 86 16.78 -3.09 -8.03
N ASP A 87 17.45 -2.09 -7.43
CA ASP A 87 18.46 -2.30 -6.38
C ASP A 87 17.82 -2.91 -5.12
N SER A 88 16.66 -2.41 -4.73
CA SER A 88 15.93 -2.94 -3.57
C SER A 88 15.49 -4.38 -3.78
N LEU A 89 14.88 -4.69 -4.93
CA LEU A 89 14.44 -6.05 -5.24
C LEU A 89 15.61 -7.01 -5.39
N THR A 90 16.72 -6.57 -5.97
CA THR A 90 17.93 -7.40 -6.05
C THR A 90 18.40 -7.81 -4.67
N GLN A 91 18.53 -6.86 -3.74
CA GLN A 91 18.91 -7.15 -2.36
C GLN A 91 17.93 -8.11 -1.65
N ILE A 92 16.62 -7.89 -1.82
CA ILE A 92 15.57 -8.72 -1.22
C ILE A 92 15.63 -10.16 -1.78
N LEU A 93 15.78 -10.31 -3.08
CA LEU A 93 15.85 -11.61 -3.75
C LEU A 93 17.14 -12.37 -3.41
N GLU A 94 18.29 -11.67 -3.39
CA GLU A 94 19.58 -12.25 -3.00
C GLU A 94 19.61 -12.69 -1.53
N ALA A 95 18.85 -12.00 -0.67
CA ALA A 95 18.65 -12.40 0.73
C ALA A 95 17.78 -13.66 0.89
N GLY A 96 17.25 -14.22 -0.20
CA GLY A 96 16.46 -15.45 -0.20
C GLY A 96 14.99 -15.28 0.11
N VAL A 97 14.45 -14.06 0.04
CA VAL A 97 13.01 -13.82 0.23
C VAL A 97 12.23 -14.40 -0.97
N ASN A 98 11.14 -15.11 -0.68
CA ASN A 98 10.25 -15.68 -1.69
C ASN A 98 9.26 -14.64 -2.21
N VAL A 99 9.74 -13.69 -3.01
CA VAL A 99 8.90 -12.64 -3.61
C VAL A 99 8.01 -13.25 -4.70
N GLY A 100 6.71 -13.07 -4.57
CA GLY A 100 5.72 -13.51 -5.56
C GLY A 100 4.99 -12.37 -6.27
N MET A 101 5.01 -11.18 -5.70
CA MET A 101 4.35 -10.00 -6.25
C MET A 101 5.09 -8.74 -5.82
N VAL A 102 5.05 -7.72 -6.67
CA VAL A 102 5.55 -6.38 -6.35
C VAL A 102 4.50 -5.36 -6.72
N GLN A 103 4.09 -4.56 -5.75
CA GLN A 103 3.19 -3.44 -5.93
C GLN A 103 4.01 -2.18 -6.20
N ILE A 104 3.74 -1.53 -7.32
CA ILE A 104 4.45 -0.32 -7.78
C ILE A 104 3.63 0.93 -7.49
N GLY A 105 3.75 1.43 -6.29
CA GLY A 105 2.97 2.55 -5.74
C GLY A 105 1.77 2.10 -4.93
N ASN A 106 1.45 2.85 -3.88
CA ASN A 106 0.34 2.59 -2.97
C ASN A 106 -0.77 3.63 -3.15
N GLU A 107 -2.00 3.16 -3.39
CA GLU A 107 -3.22 3.99 -3.53
C GLU A 107 -3.05 5.21 -4.46
N ILE A 108 -2.57 4.98 -5.66
CA ILE A 108 -2.11 6.01 -6.60
C ILE A 108 -3.25 6.76 -7.34
N ASN A 109 -4.44 6.80 -6.77
CA ASN A 109 -5.64 7.42 -7.37
C ASN A 109 -5.44 8.91 -7.74
N ASN A 110 -4.65 9.65 -6.96
CA ASN A 110 -4.47 11.09 -7.12
C ASN A 110 -3.04 11.48 -7.54
N GLY A 111 -2.16 10.51 -7.69
CA GLY A 111 -0.78 10.76 -8.06
C GLY A 111 0.18 9.72 -7.51
N MET A 112 1.47 9.94 -7.70
CA MET A 112 2.54 9.05 -7.26
C MET A 112 3.82 9.83 -7.09
N SER A 113 4.50 9.72 -5.94
CA SER A 113 5.81 10.35 -5.71
C SER A 113 5.86 11.84 -6.04
N GLY A 114 4.84 12.60 -5.60
CA GLY A 114 4.70 14.03 -5.86
C GLY A 114 4.18 14.42 -7.25
N GLU A 115 4.00 13.46 -8.16
CA GLU A 115 3.45 13.71 -9.48
C GLU A 115 1.93 13.53 -9.49
N THR A 116 1.21 14.54 -9.97
CA THR A 116 -0.26 14.50 -10.13
C THR A 116 -0.67 14.50 -11.61
N ASP A 117 0.24 14.82 -12.51
CA ASP A 117 0.00 14.72 -13.95
C ASP A 117 -0.03 13.24 -14.36
N VAL A 118 -1.12 12.84 -14.99
CA VAL A 118 -1.36 11.43 -15.37
C VAL A 118 -0.27 10.88 -16.31
N ALA A 119 0.28 11.72 -17.20
CA ALA A 119 1.35 11.29 -18.10
C ALA A 119 2.65 11.04 -17.32
N ASN A 120 2.93 11.85 -16.31
CA ASN A 120 4.08 11.66 -15.45
C ASN A 120 3.93 10.42 -14.57
N VAL A 121 2.77 10.21 -13.95
CA VAL A 121 2.47 8.98 -13.17
C VAL A 121 2.68 7.72 -14.02
N ARG A 122 2.22 7.74 -15.27
CA ARG A 122 2.43 6.61 -16.20
C ARG A 122 3.90 6.37 -16.52
N LYS A 123 4.74 7.40 -16.62
CA LYS A 123 6.20 7.23 -16.78
C LYS A 123 6.80 6.54 -15.56
N LEU A 124 6.41 6.95 -14.35
CA LEU A 124 6.86 6.31 -13.12
C LEU A 124 6.43 4.85 -13.05
N LEU A 125 5.17 4.54 -13.36
CA LEU A 125 4.67 3.16 -13.41
C LEU A 125 5.41 2.32 -14.44
N THR A 126 5.70 2.88 -15.62
CA THR A 126 6.50 2.19 -16.64
C THR A 126 7.91 1.89 -16.14
N ALA A 127 8.54 2.81 -15.42
CA ALA A 127 9.87 2.63 -14.86
C ALA A 127 9.87 1.54 -13.78
N GLY A 128 8.90 1.59 -12.84
CA GLY A 128 8.73 0.59 -11.80
C GLY A 128 8.49 -0.81 -12.37
N SER A 129 7.58 -0.94 -13.31
CA SER A 129 7.30 -2.21 -13.99
C SER A 129 8.55 -2.79 -14.67
N LYS A 130 9.26 -1.98 -15.44
CA LYS A 130 10.51 -2.43 -16.10
C LYS A 130 11.55 -2.93 -15.10
N ALA A 131 11.68 -2.25 -13.94
CA ALA A 131 12.62 -2.66 -12.90
C ALA A 131 12.20 -4.01 -12.28
N VAL A 132 10.91 -4.22 -12.01
CA VAL A 132 10.40 -5.50 -11.50
C VAL A 132 10.63 -6.62 -12.52
N ARG A 133 10.29 -6.40 -13.79
CA ARG A 133 10.53 -7.39 -14.85
C ARG A 133 12.01 -7.73 -15.00
N LYS A 134 12.88 -6.73 -14.88
CA LYS A 134 14.34 -6.96 -14.92
C LYS A 134 14.80 -7.81 -13.73
N ALA A 135 14.40 -7.48 -12.51
CA ALA A 135 14.73 -8.25 -11.30
C ALA A 135 14.19 -9.70 -11.38
N ALA A 136 12.96 -9.87 -11.88
CA ALA A 136 12.35 -11.18 -12.11
C ALA A 136 13.16 -12.03 -13.11
N ALA A 137 13.53 -11.44 -14.23
CA ALA A 137 14.34 -12.11 -15.26
C ALA A 137 15.74 -12.49 -14.75
N ASP A 138 16.42 -11.59 -14.04
CA ASP A 138 17.77 -11.82 -13.52
C ASP A 138 17.78 -12.92 -12.43
N SER A 139 16.73 -12.98 -11.60
CA SER A 139 16.60 -13.98 -10.55
C SER A 139 15.97 -15.31 -11.02
N GLY A 140 15.42 -15.35 -12.22
CA GLY A 140 14.65 -16.50 -12.73
C GLY A 140 13.36 -16.76 -11.95
N LYS A 141 12.79 -15.74 -11.30
CA LYS A 141 11.55 -15.82 -10.51
C LYS A 141 10.36 -15.32 -11.33
N ASP A 142 9.21 -15.93 -11.08
CA ASP A 142 7.93 -15.43 -11.58
C ASP A 142 7.33 -14.47 -10.57
N ILE A 143 7.34 -13.17 -10.88
CA ILE A 143 6.93 -12.08 -10.00
C ILE A 143 5.84 -11.28 -10.70
N LEU A 144 4.67 -11.21 -10.08
CA LEU A 144 3.57 -10.38 -10.57
C LEU A 144 3.86 -8.90 -10.32
N VAL A 145 3.51 -8.06 -11.29
CA VAL A 145 3.52 -6.59 -11.15
C VAL A 145 2.10 -6.14 -10.82
N ALA A 146 1.94 -5.48 -9.68
CA ALA A 146 0.67 -4.96 -9.21
C ALA A 146 0.62 -3.43 -9.26
N VAL A 147 -0.55 -2.88 -9.61
CA VAL A 147 -0.93 -1.49 -9.41
C VAL A 147 -2.01 -1.42 -8.35
N HIS A 148 -2.04 -0.37 -7.53
CA HIS A 148 -2.93 -0.30 -6.37
C HIS A 148 -3.77 0.98 -6.36
N TYR A 149 -5.08 0.79 -6.24
CA TYR A 149 -6.07 1.86 -6.15
C TYR A 149 -7.02 1.64 -4.96
N THR A 150 -7.64 2.71 -4.52
CA THR A 150 -8.72 2.71 -3.51
C THR A 150 -9.96 3.43 -4.04
N ASN A 151 -10.96 3.66 -3.17
CA ASN A 151 -12.22 4.35 -3.51
C ASN A 151 -12.96 3.67 -4.66
N ILE A 152 -13.26 2.38 -4.49
CA ILE A 152 -14.00 1.58 -5.47
C ILE A 152 -15.45 2.03 -5.67
N ASP A 153 -15.99 2.83 -4.77
CA ASP A 153 -17.27 3.53 -4.89
C ASP A 153 -17.28 4.56 -6.03
N ASP A 154 -16.12 5.10 -6.41
CA ASP A 154 -15.96 5.94 -7.62
C ASP A 154 -15.45 5.12 -8.82
N MET A 155 -16.27 4.16 -9.26
CA MET A 155 -15.95 3.30 -10.41
C MET A 155 -15.62 4.08 -11.68
N LYS A 156 -16.20 5.26 -11.88
CA LYS A 156 -15.93 6.09 -13.06
C LYS A 156 -14.49 6.61 -13.06
N LYS A 157 -13.99 7.02 -11.90
CA LYS A 157 -12.60 7.46 -11.75
C LYS A 157 -11.65 6.30 -11.92
N LEU A 158 -11.91 5.18 -11.26
CA LEU A 158 -11.12 3.96 -11.38
C LEU A 158 -11.03 3.49 -12.84
N ASP A 159 -12.15 3.47 -13.54
CA ASP A 159 -12.24 3.12 -14.96
C ASP A 159 -11.39 4.06 -15.86
N THR A 160 -11.44 5.35 -15.57
CA THR A 160 -10.59 6.34 -16.27
C THR A 160 -9.10 6.07 -16.06
N LEU A 161 -8.70 5.72 -14.84
CA LEU A 161 -7.30 5.41 -14.52
C LEU A 161 -6.84 4.14 -15.23
N LEU A 162 -7.61 3.05 -15.13
CA LEU A 162 -7.27 1.76 -15.74
C LEU A 162 -7.27 1.82 -17.27
N THR A 163 -8.27 2.48 -17.88
CA THR A 163 -8.28 2.75 -19.33
C THR A 163 -7.01 3.48 -19.75
N GLY A 164 -6.58 4.43 -18.92
CA GLY A 164 -5.34 5.16 -19.17
C GLY A 164 -4.09 4.30 -19.15
N LEU A 165 -4.04 3.27 -18.31
CA LEU A 165 -2.92 2.31 -18.29
C LEU A 165 -2.97 1.41 -19.52
N GLN A 166 -4.14 0.92 -19.90
CA GLN A 166 -4.35 0.07 -21.07
C GLN A 166 -3.97 0.78 -22.37
N VAL A 167 -4.44 2.00 -22.59
CA VAL A 167 -4.14 2.80 -23.81
C VAL A 167 -2.64 3.09 -23.95
N LYS A 168 -1.90 3.14 -22.86
CA LYS A 168 -0.45 3.35 -22.83
C LYS A 168 0.36 2.07 -22.73
N GLU A 169 -0.31 0.93 -22.78
CA GLU A 169 0.31 -0.39 -22.72
C GLU A 169 1.27 -0.56 -21.54
N ILE A 170 0.85 -0.03 -20.36
CA ILE A 170 1.62 -0.23 -19.13
C ILE A 170 1.59 -1.72 -18.79
N ASP A 171 2.78 -2.28 -18.60
CA ASP A 171 2.93 -3.70 -18.29
C ASP A 171 2.70 -3.97 -16.79
N TYR A 172 1.54 -4.52 -16.47
CA TYR A 172 1.17 -5.01 -15.14
C TYR A 172 0.24 -6.22 -15.25
N ASP A 173 0.20 -7.04 -14.22
CA ASP A 173 -0.54 -8.31 -14.20
C ASP A 173 -1.83 -8.24 -13.39
N ILE A 174 -1.83 -7.44 -12.31
CA ILE A 174 -2.85 -7.51 -11.29
C ILE A 174 -3.16 -6.13 -10.70
N VAL A 175 -4.43 -5.89 -10.37
CA VAL A 175 -4.92 -4.68 -9.71
C VAL A 175 -5.22 -4.97 -8.26
N GLY A 176 -4.62 -4.21 -7.36
CA GLY A 176 -4.95 -4.18 -5.94
C GLY A 176 -6.03 -3.15 -5.66
N LEU A 177 -6.97 -3.50 -4.79
CA LEU A 177 -8.04 -2.62 -4.34
C LEU A 177 -8.04 -2.53 -2.81
N SER A 178 -7.94 -1.32 -2.23
CA SER A 178 -8.31 -1.14 -0.83
C SER A 178 -9.82 -1.21 -0.69
N PHE A 179 -10.29 -2.02 0.24
CA PHE A 179 -11.69 -2.12 0.58
C PHE A 179 -11.89 -2.06 2.09
N TYR A 180 -12.42 -0.95 2.54
CA TYR A 180 -12.85 -0.74 3.92
C TYR A 180 -14.34 -0.44 3.90
N PRO A 181 -15.21 -1.32 4.42
CA PRO A 181 -16.67 -1.16 4.32
C PRO A 181 -17.21 0.07 5.04
N TYR A 182 -16.38 0.72 5.84
CA TYR A 182 -16.69 2.01 6.45
C TYR A 182 -16.88 3.14 5.42
N TRP A 183 -16.13 3.08 4.29
CA TRP A 183 -16.01 4.19 3.34
C TRP A 183 -16.17 3.79 1.87
N HIS A 184 -15.94 2.53 1.53
CA HIS A 184 -15.78 2.10 0.13
C HIS A 184 -17.00 1.35 -0.42
N GLY A 185 -18.16 1.47 0.24
CA GLY A 185 -19.40 0.83 -0.21
C GLY A 185 -19.65 -0.55 0.38
N THR A 186 -20.44 -1.34 -0.32
CA THR A 186 -20.95 -2.64 0.11
C THR A 186 -20.12 -3.81 -0.43
N MET A 187 -20.40 -5.02 0.05
CA MET A 187 -19.82 -6.25 -0.51
C MET A 187 -20.21 -6.46 -1.99
N ASP A 188 -21.38 -5.96 -2.40
CA ASP A 188 -21.79 -6.03 -3.80
C ASP A 188 -21.01 -5.01 -4.66
N ASP A 189 -20.67 -3.85 -4.13
CA ASP A 189 -19.79 -2.90 -4.81
C ASP A 189 -18.39 -3.50 -5.00
N LEU A 190 -17.85 -4.18 -4.00
CA LEU A 190 -16.58 -4.90 -4.11
C LEU A 190 -16.63 -5.97 -5.20
N LYS A 191 -17.66 -6.82 -5.19
CA LYS A 191 -17.84 -7.86 -6.22
C LYS A 191 -17.91 -7.26 -7.62
N ASN A 192 -18.73 -6.21 -7.78
CA ASN A 192 -18.92 -5.54 -9.06
C ASN A 192 -17.62 -4.91 -9.57
N ALA A 193 -16.83 -4.27 -8.70
CA ALA A 193 -15.54 -3.71 -9.07
C ALA A 193 -14.55 -4.80 -9.54
N ILE A 194 -14.46 -5.91 -8.81
CA ILE A 194 -13.59 -7.03 -9.17
C ILE A 194 -13.99 -7.63 -10.52
N ILE A 195 -15.27 -7.94 -10.72
CA ILE A 195 -15.80 -8.51 -11.97
C ILE A 195 -15.56 -7.54 -13.13
N HIS A 196 -15.87 -6.26 -12.94
CA HIS A 196 -15.67 -5.24 -13.96
C HIS A 196 -14.21 -5.14 -14.43
N ILE A 197 -13.27 -5.10 -13.49
CA ILE A 197 -11.84 -5.03 -13.82
C ILE A 197 -11.39 -6.27 -14.58
N ARG A 198 -11.77 -7.44 -14.14
CA ARG A 198 -11.41 -8.70 -14.79
C ARG A 198 -11.97 -8.79 -16.21
N ASP A 199 -13.25 -8.48 -16.37
CA ASP A 199 -13.95 -8.64 -17.64
C ASP A 199 -13.61 -7.55 -18.66
N THR A 200 -13.31 -6.32 -18.19
CA THR A 200 -13.06 -5.16 -19.07
C THR A 200 -11.58 -5.04 -19.43
N TYR A 201 -10.68 -5.28 -18.47
CA TYR A 201 -9.24 -5.03 -18.64
C TYR A 201 -8.41 -6.30 -18.77
N ASP A 202 -9.03 -7.48 -18.64
CA ASP A 202 -8.34 -8.79 -18.65
C ASP A 202 -7.18 -8.82 -17.65
N LYS A 203 -7.45 -8.33 -16.42
CA LYS A 203 -6.47 -8.27 -15.33
C LYS A 203 -6.93 -9.08 -14.14
N LYS A 204 -5.98 -9.69 -13.45
CA LYS A 204 -6.21 -10.27 -12.13
C LYS A 204 -6.55 -9.15 -11.14
N VAL A 205 -7.25 -9.51 -10.07
CA VAL A 205 -7.60 -8.57 -8.99
C VAL A 205 -7.31 -9.22 -7.64
N TYR A 206 -6.85 -8.44 -6.68
CA TYR A 206 -6.79 -8.82 -5.27
C TYR A 206 -7.26 -7.67 -4.40
N VAL A 207 -7.73 -7.97 -3.21
CA VAL A 207 -8.00 -6.96 -2.20
C VAL A 207 -6.67 -6.69 -1.48
N ALA A 208 -6.11 -5.51 -1.74
CA ALA A 208 -4.80 -5.11 -1.22
C ALA A 208 -4.85 -4.73 0.25
N GLU A 209 -5.98 -4.19 0.68
CA GLU A 209 -6.20 -3.78 2.06
C GLU A 209 -7.65 -4.02 2.47
N ASN A 210 -7.83 -4.57 3.66
CA ASN A 210 -9.09 -4.68 4.36
C ASN A 210 -8.81 -4.79 5.85
N ALA A 211 -9.55 -4.07 6.65
CA ALA A 211 -9.53 -4.21 8.11
C ALA A 211 -10.88 -3.87 8.71
N TYR A 212 -11.18 -4.45 9.86
CA TYR A 212 -12.36 -4.14 10.65
C TYR A 212 -12.05 -4.16 12.14
N CYS A 213 -12.66 -3.23 12.90
CA CYS A 213 -12.43 -3.12 14.33
C CYS A 213 -13.12 -4.22 15.12
N TYR A 214 -12.48 -4.73 16.16
CA TYR A 214 -13.09 -5.68 17.10
C TYR A 214 -13.67 -4.99 18.35
N THR A 215 -13.39 -3.71 18.51
CA THR A 215 -13.90 -2.86 19.62
C THR A 215 -14.00 -1.41 19.12
N ALA A 216 -14.88 -0.64 19.74
CA ALA A 216 -14.95 0.81 19.56
C ALA A 216 -14.29 1.57 20.74
N GLU A 217 -13.62 0.85 21.64
CA GLU A 217 -12.91 1.45 22.78
C GLU A 217 -11.52 1.91 22.29
N ASP A 218 -11.14 3.10 22.74
CA ASP A 218 -9.79 3.61 22.54
C ASP A 218 -8.83 2.90 23.50
N GLY A 219 -7.83 2.23 22.93
CA GLY A 219 -6.87 1.43 23.69
C GLY A 219 -5.62 2.18 24.13
N ASP A 220 -5.36 3.40 23.60
CA ASP A 220 -4.11 4.10 23.83
C ASP A 220 -4.18 5.64 23.86
N GLY A 221 -5.37 6.23 23.80
CA GLY A 221 -5.56 7.68 23.86
C GLY A 221 -5.16 8.42 22.58
N THR A 222 -4.93 7.69 21.49
CA THR A 222 -4.68 8.28 20.15
C THR A 222 -5.91 8.12 19.29
N SER A 223 -6.29 9.16 18.52
CA SER A 223 -7.46 9.10 17.64
C SER A 223 -7.43 7.89 16.72
N ASN A 224 -8.54 7.18 16.67
CA ASN A 224 -8.74 6.02 15.81
C ASN A 224 -9.39 6.42 14.48
N SER A 225 -9.19 5.61 13.44
CA SER A 225 -9.87 5.79 12.15
C SER A 225 -11.38 5.57 12.25
N VAL A 226 -11.85 4.83 13.26
CA VAL A 226 -13.25 4.57 13.58
C VAL A 226 -13.47 4.93 15.03
N GLU A 227 -14.19 6.04 15.27
CA GLU A 227 -14.50 6.56 16.60
C GLU A 227 -15.97 6.30 16.95
N GLY A 228 -16.22 5.25 17.73
CA GLY A 228 -17.56 4.93 18.18
C GLY A 228 -18.40 4.14 17.19
N THR A 229 -19.65 3.87 17.57
CA THR A 229 -20.53 2.97 16.82
C THR A 229 -21.22 3.63 15.62
N GLY A 230 -21.13 4.95 15.48
CA GLY A 230 -21.72 5.69 14.35
C GLY A 230 -20.97 5.54 13.03
N ASP A 231 -19.72 5.10 13.11
CA ASP A 231 -18.83 4.95 11.94
C ASP A 231 -18.75 3.50 11.44
N LEU A 232 -19.50 2.59 12.06
CA LEU A 232 -19.47 1.17 11.69
C LEU A 232 -20.19 0.92 10.37
N ALA A 233 -19.68 -0.04 9.61
CA ALA A 233 -20.34 -0.52 8.41
C ALA A 233 -21.67 -1.22 8.74
N GLU A 234 -22.67 -1.04 7.89
CA GLU A 234 -23.99 -1.64 8.09
C GLU A 234 -23.89 -3.16 8.18
N GLY A 235 -24.50 -3.73 9.21
CA GLY A 235 -24.55 -5.17 9.44
C GLY A 235 -23.40 -5.74 10.28
N TYR A 236 -22.41 -4.93 10.65
CA TYR A 236 -21.27 -5.39 11.47
C TYR A 236 -21.14 -4.57 12.75
N SER A 237 -20.93 -5.23 13.87
CA SER A 237 -20.69 -4.59 15.16
C SER A 237 -19.19 -4.48 15.47
N ALA A 238 -18.81 -3.47 16.26
CA ALA A 238 -17.47 -3.42 16.85
C ALA A 238 -17.35 -4.50 17.94
N SER A 239 -17.02 -5.69 17.54
CA SER A 239 -16.86 -6.87 18.39
C SER A 239 -16.01 -7.92 17.69
N VAL A 240 -15.40 -8.83 18.44
CA VAL A 240 -14.65 -9.95 17.88
C VAL A 240 -15.47 -10.75 16.84
N GLN A 241 -16.76 -10.94 17.10
CA GLN A 241 -17.64 -11.63 16.16
C GLN A 241 -17.98 -10.76 14.94
N GLY A 242 -18.15 -9.44 15.13
CA GLY A 242 -18.39 -8.50 14.03
C GLY A 242 -17.19 -8.44 13.07
N GLN A 243 -15.98 -8.34 13.62
CA GLN A 243 -14.74 -8.41 12.84
C GLN A 243 -14.63 -9.74 12.07
N ALA A 244 -14.88 -10.87 12.74
CA ALA A 244 -14.82 -12.18 12.11
C ALA A 244 -15.87 -12.35 11.00
N ASN A 245 -17.05 -11.77 11.17
CA ASN A 245 -18.11 -11.82 10.15
C ASN A 245 -17.73 -10.97 8.94
N GLU A 246 -17.22 -9.76 9.16
CA GLU A 246 -16.79 -8.87 8.08
C GLU A 246 -15.68 -9.50 7.26
N VAL A 247 -14.60 -9.98 7.88
CA VAL A 247 -13.49 -10.64 7.18
C VAL A 247 -13.98 -11.86 6.39
N ARG A 248 -14.87 -12.67 6.96
CA ARG A 248 -15.48 -13.80 6.24
C ARG A 248 -16.24 -13.33 5.00
N ASP A 249 -17.03 -12.27 5.12
CA ASP A 249 -17.89 -11.81 4.05
C ASP A 249 -17.08 -11.13 2.94
N VAL A 250 -16.01 -10.40 3.27
CA VAL A 250 -15.04 -9.90 2.27
C VAL A 250 -14.35 -11.05 1.56
N CYS A 251 -13.90 -12.07 2.29
CA CYS A 251 -13.29 -13.27 1.67
C CYS A 251 -14.28 -13.97 0.73
N ALA A 252 -15.53 -14.09 1.13
CA ALA A 252 -16.57 -14.71 0.30
C ALA A 252 -16.85 -13.87 -0.96
N ALA A 253 -17.05 -12.56 -0.81
CA ALA A 253 -17.31 -11.66 -1.92
C ALA A 253 -16.15 -11.63 -2.93
N ALA A 254 -14.92 -11.54 -2.44
CA ALA A 254 -13.72 -11.56 -3.27
C ALA A 254 -13.57 -12.89 -4.03
N ASN A 255 -13.78 -14.01 -3.34
CA ASN A 255 -13.72 -15.35 -3.96
C ASN A 255 -14.83 -15.55 -5.00
N GLU A 256 -16.08 -15.17 -4.71
CA GLU A 256 -17.21 -15.25 -5.65
C GLU A 256 -16.96 -14.43 -6.92
N ALA A 257 -16.35 -13.23 -6.76
CA ALA A 257 -15.99 -12.37 -7.87
C ALA A 257 -14.72 -12.82 -8.61
N GLY A 258 -13.99 -13.82 -8.09
CA GLY A 258 -12.79 -14.39 -8.68
C GLY A 258 -11.54 -13.57 -8.47
N ALA A 259 -11.41 -12.89 -7.34
CA ALA A 259 -10.15 -12.30 -6.91
C ALA A 259 -9.13 -13.38 -6.52
N GLU A 260 -7.84 -13.06 -6.63
CA GLU A 260 -6.74 -13.97 -6.28
C GLU A 260 -6.59 -14.15 -4.75
N GLY A 261 -7.07 -13.18 -3.95
CA GLY A 261 -7.00 -13.22 -2.49
C GLY A 261 -7.21 -11.85 -1.85
N ILE A 262 -7.06 -11.81 -0.55
CA ILE A 262 -7.11 -10.58 0.24
C ILE A 262 -5.88 -10.48 1.15
N PHE A 263 -5.45 -9.24 1.43
CA PHE A 263 -4.54 -8.92 2.52
C PHE A 263 -5.30 -8.20 3.62
N TYR A 264 -5.18 -8.71 4.84
CA TYR A 264 -5.72 -8.02 6.01
C TYR A 264 -4.72 -6.97 6.48
N TRP A 265 -5.15 -5.70 6.47
CA TRP A 265 -4.31 -4.57 6.81
C TRP A 265 -4.11 -4.48 8.33
N GLU A 266 -2.84 -4.33 8.73
CA GLU A 266 -2.45 -4.04 10.12
C GLU A 266 -3.06 -5.01 11.16
N GLY A 267 -3.11 -6.29 10.85
CA GLY A 267 -3.70 -7.32 11.72
C GLY A 267 -3.04 -7.49 13.10
N THR A 268 -1.95 -6.77 13.36
CA THR A 268 -1.16 -6.88 14.60
C THR A 268 -0.96 -5.52 15.28
N TRP A 269 -1.86 -4.59 15.10
CA TRP A 269 -1.83 -3.31 15.80
C TRP A 269 -1.90 -3.54 17.30
N ILE A 270 -0.95 -2.95 18.03
CA ILE A 270 -0.83 -3.05 19.48
C ILE A 270 -0.87 -1.64 20.03
N PRO A 271 -1.82 -1.32 20.94
CA PRO A 271 -1.87 -0.03 21.62
C PRO A 271 -0.52 0.31 22.28
N VAL A 272 -0.08 1.55 22.15
CA VAL A 272 1.18 2.02 22.72
C VAL A 272 0.93 2.97 23.87
N GLY A 273 1.32 2.55 25.06
CA GLY A 273 1.13 3.32 26.29
C GLY A 273 -0.25 3.09 26.93
N PRO A 274 -0.54 3.81 28.03
CA PRO A 274 -1.81 3.67 28.75
C PRO A 274 -2.94 4.38 28.03
N ALA A 275 -4.14 3.80 28.05
CA ALA A 275 -5.34 4.34 27.40
C ALA A 275 -5.83 5.69 27.96
N ASP A 276 -5.37 6.11 29.14
CA ASP A 276 -5.71 7.36 29.79
C ASP A 276 -4.69 8.50 29.54
N ALA A 277 -3.76 8.30 28.60
CA ALA A 277 -2.74 9.28 28.23
C ALA A 277 -2.74 9.53 26.72
N ASP A 278 -2.37 10.75 26.31
CA ASP A 278 -2.07 11.07 24.92
C ASP A 278 -0.75 10.43 24.50
N ASN A 279 -0.81 9.42 23.67
CA ASN A 279 0.33 8.65 23.19
C ASN A 279 0.77 9.05 21.77
N SER A 280 0.23 10.12 21.20
CA SER A 280 0.53 10.59 19.84
C SER A 280 2.04 10.71 19.58
N ALA A 281 2.82 11.23 20.54
CA ALA A 281 4.27 11.35 20.42
C ALA A 281 4.99 9.98 20.31
N ILE A 282 4.42 8.92 20.88
CA ILE A 282 4.97 7.57 20.78
C ILE A 282 4.65 7.01 19.39
N TRP A 283 3.42 7.22 18.92
CA TRP A 283 3.00 6.85 17.56
C TRP A 283 3.82 7.58 16.50
N GLU A 284 4.03 8.87 16.64
CA GLU A 284 4.89 9.65 15.73
C GLU A 284 6.32 9.13 15.68
N LYS A 285 6.84 8.68 16.81
CA LYS A 285 8.23 8.21 16.90
C LYS A 285 8.43 6.79 16.40
N TYR A 286 7.51 5.88 16.67
CA TYR A 286 7.69 4.45 16.46
C TYR A 286 6.69 3.83 15.48
N GLY A 287 5.57 4.49 15.24
CA GLY A 287 4.50 4.04 14.37
C GLY A 287 4.35 4.91 13.12
N SER A 288 3.17 4.87 12.56
CA SER A 288 2.81 5.66 11.38
C SER A 288 2.21 7.03 11.73
N GLY A 289 1.89 7.28 13.00
CA GLY A 289 1.07 8.41 13.41
C GLY A 289 -0.41 8.30 12.99
N TRP A 290 -0.86 7.09 12.67
CA TRP A 290 -2.16 6.78 12.10
C TRP A 290 -2.69 5.47 12.70
N ALA A 291 -3.11 5.50 13.90
CA ALA A 291 -3.81 4.38 14.49
C ALA A 291 -5.30 4.46 14.24
#